data_af53935b099ab5404b4f2744df9033da
#
_entry.id   af53935b099ab5404b4f2744df9033da
#
_cell.length_a   1.000
_cell.length_b   1.000
_cell.length_c   1.000
_cell.angle_alpha   90.00
_cell.angle_beta   90.00
_cell.angle_gamma   90.00
#
_symmetry.space_group_name_H-M   'P 1'
#
loop_
_entity.id
_entity.type
_entity.pdbx_description
1 polymer ?
#
loop_
_entity_poly.entity_id
_entity_poly.type
_entity_poly.pdbx_seq_one_letter_code
_entity_poly.pdbx_strand_id
1 'polypeptide(L)'
;MRNLFISITLFAAIGITSCKTSGSQSIEEAPVFDLEGNVNVEVSNPISVRDLTYTPLSDDVQEAFFKSANIIDVVGDTVLLFEDNNRASRLIMFNRKDGKYLGQINHQGQGPGEYTSILGAFVDGGTQTVMLPDFFSPKVNVYSLTADSLVGTIYREYVQSGIEPIGNVESCINVAVPTEEGMKIMQYDRNYALTDSIHLPGFEGGNFSTVWANAGTEGVFMGGDTIFALQPGILKPIAIADRGKFTITPEIDQKIIMEILDSGESEIEILKPYMLIRNIRFTDNKMLITTMHNAKKNSDLYDMSTGKLIYRNTYDALEKPSSIVIEDENHKPLQIESLFAKNGIWYALVSEDFVAESADTNSEDANCALVSFRF
;
A
#
# COMPACT_ATOMS: atom_id res chain seq x y z
N MET A 1 70.53 -24.78 11.95
CA MET A 1 70.14 -23.38 11.76
C MET A 1 69.00 -23.36 10.73
N ARG A 2 67.79 -23.21 11.23
CA ARG A 2 66.56 -23.28 10.40
C ARG A 2 66.08 -21.84 10.20
N ASN A 3 66.17 -21.36 8.98
CA ASN A 3 65.57 -20.06 8.62
C ASN A 3 64.07 -20.20 8.36
N LEU A 4 63.27 -19.55 9.18
CA LEU A 4 61.83 -19.45 9.07
C LEU A 4 61.50 -18.29 8.11
N PHE A 5 60.95 -18.60 6.93
CA PHE A 5 60.38 -17.58 6.02
C PHE A 5 58.97 -17.28 6.42
N ILE A 6 58.72 -16.07 6.88
CA ILE A 6 57.38 -15.53 7.09
C ILE A 6 56.95 -14.89 5.78
N SER A 7 55.97 -15.51 5.08
CA SER A 7 55.27 -14.90 3.93
C SER A 7 54.23 -13.93 4.44
N ILE A 8 54.45 -12.67 4.24
CA ILE A 8 53.43 -11.63 4.43
C ILE A 8 52.60 -11.54 3.15
N THR A 9 51.39 -12.02 3.21
CA THR A 9 50.41 -11.86 2.12
C THR A 9 49.80 -10.45 2.23
N LEU A 10 50.17 -9.59 1.31
CA LEU A 10 49.65 -8.24 1.19
C LEU A 10 48.26 -8.32 0.54
N PHE A 11 47.20 -8.13 1.31
CA PHE A 11 45.85 -7.93 0.78
C PHE A 11 45.79 -6.54 0.14
N ALA A 12 45.80 -6.48 -1.18
CA ALA A 12 45.45 -5.28 -1.92
C ALA A 12 43.97 -5.00 -1.74
N ALA A 13 43.68 -3.99 -0.94
CA ALA A 13 42.31 -3.43 -0.89
C ALA A 13 42.01 -2.76 -2.24
N ILE A 14 41.20 -3.41 -3.04
CA ILE A 14 40.63 -2.79 -4.23
C ILE A 14 39.62 -1.75 -3.68
N GLY A 15 40.00 -0.50 -3.75
CA GLY A 15 39.11 0.63 -3.47
C GLY A 15 38.02 0.68 -4.52
N ILE A 16 36.81 0.25 -4.14
CA ILE A 16 35.62 0.56 -4.87
C ILE A 16 35.37 2.04 -4.64
N THR A 17 35.65 2.85 -5.64
CA THR A 17 35.23 4.25 -5.71
C THR A 17 33.73 4.26 -5.79
N SER A 18 33.08 4.31 -4.62
CA SER A 18 31.66 4.58 -4.46
C SER A 18 31.36 5.93 -5.07
N CYS A 19 30.52 5.94 -6.10
CA CYS A 19 29.76 7.12 -6.48
C CYS A 19 29.10 7.67 -5.23
N LYS A 20 29.22 8.96 -5.00
CA LYS A 20 28.60 9.69 -3.90
C LYS A 20 27.07 9.57 -4.01
N THR A 21 26.48 8.60 -3.33
CA THR A 21 25.10 8.66 -2.88
C THR A 21 25.07 9.52 -1.64
N SER A 22 24.52 10.72 -1.76
CA SER A 22 24.29 11.61 -0.64
C SER A 22 23.26 10.97 0.30
N GLY A 23 23.68 10.68 1.54
CA GLY A 23 22.79 10.46 2.68
C GLY A 23 22.28 9.03 2.88
N SER A 24 23.17 8.07 3.11
CA SER A 24 22.78 6.83 3.79
C SER A 24 22.61 7.12 5.29
N GLN A 25 21.37 7.32 5.75
CA GLN A 25 21.09 7.04 7.17
C GLN A 25 21.35 5.55 7.39
N SER A 26 22.07 5.24 8.45
CA SER A 26 22.42 3.85 8.76
C SER A 26 21.17 3.06 9.06
N ILE A 27 21.05 1.86 8.49
CA ILE A 27 20.00 0.88 8.77
C ILE A 27 19.91 0.56 10.27
N GLU A 28 20.96 0.82 11.02
CA GLU A 28 21.11 0.57 12.46
C GLU A 28 20.10 1.33 13.35
N GLU A 29 19.40 2.36 12.83
CA GLU A 29 18.41 3.14 13.60
C GLU A 29 16.96 2.75 13.30
N ALA A 30 16.71 1.88 12.32
CA ALA A 30 15.35 1.47 11.95
C ALA A 30 14.80 0.44 12.95
N PRO A 31 13.53 0.58 13.42
CA PRO A 31 12.93 -0.39 14.33
C PRO A 31 12.80 -1.76 13.64
N VAL A 32 13.00 -2.82 14.43
CA VAL A 32 12.84 -4.20 13.99
C VAL A 32 11.51 -4.74 14.51
N PHE A 33 10.67 -5.23 13.61
CA PHE A 33 9.46 -5.95 13.91
C PHE A 33 9.74 -7.44 13.79
N ASP A 34 9.80 -8.13 14.90
CA ASP A 34 10.07 -9.58 14.97
C ASP A 34 8.81 -10.36 14.56
N LEU A 35 8.65 -10.56 13.25
CA LEU A 35 7.49 -11.30 12.71
C LEU A 35 7.63 -12.80 12.98
N GLU A 36 8.84 -13.37 12.92
CA GLU A 36 9.08 -14.79 13.23
C GLU A 36 8.78 -15.10 14.70
N GLY A 37 9.33 -14.33 15.63
CA GLY A 37 9.09 -14.53 17.06
C GLY A 37 7.64 -14.31 17.45
N ASN A 38 6.93 -13.47 16.71
CA ASN A 38 5.53 -13.17 16.98
C ASN A 38 4.52 -14.15 16.36
N VAL A 39 4.92 -15.18 15.60
CA VAL A 39 4.00 -16.11 14.90
C VAL A 39 2.92 -16.68 15.81
N ASN A 40 3.26 -17.02 17.06
CA ASN A 40 2.33 -17.61 18.02
C ASN A 40 1.94 -16.66 19.16
N VAL A 41 2.25 -15.37 19.03
CA VAL A 41 1.90 -14.39 20.07
C VAL A 41 0.44 -13.98 19.91
N GLU A 42 -0.33 -14.15 20.96
CA GLU A 42 -1.69 -13.60 21.07
C GLU A 42 -1.62 -12.22 21.72
N VAL A 43 -2.32 -11.27 21.13
CA VAL A 43 -2.45 -9.91 21.68
C VAL A 43 -3.93 -9.63 21.84
N SER A 44 -4.28 -8.92 22.92
CA SER A 44 -5.67 -8.60 23.22
C SER A 44 -6.35 -7.88 22.05
N ASN A 45 -7.53 -8.35 21.75
CA ASN A 45 -8.43 -7.87 20.71
C ASN A 45 -9.78 -7.59 21.35
N PRO A 46 -10.47 -6.48 21.08
CA PRO A 46 -10.17 -5.38 20.14
C PRO A 46 -9.19 -4.32 20.71
N ILE A 47 -8.82 -3.36 19.85
CA ILE A 47 -7.95 -2.24 20.23
C ILE A 47 -8.75 -0.96 20.45
N SER A 48 -8.53 -0.28 21.56
CA SER A 48 -9.16 1.01 21.84
C SER A 48 -8.57 2.11 20.98
N VAL A 49 -9.44 2.96 20.41
CA VAL A 49 -9.08 4.09 19.56
C VAL A 49 -9.56 5.41 20.16
N ARG A 50 -9.00 6.51 19.67
CA ARG A 50 -9.35 7.87 20.07
C ARG A 50 -9.92 8.64 18.89
N ASP A 51 -10.68 9.71 19.20
CA ASP A 51 -11.24 10.63 18.20
C ASP A 51 -12.07 9.89 17.13
N LEU A 52 -12.78 8.85 17.53
CA LEU A 52 -13.60 8.04 16.64
C LEU A 52 -14.78 8.87 16.14
N THR A 53 -14.91 8.97 14.82
CA THR A 53 -16.04 9.63 14.17
C THR A 53 -16.68 8.69 13.15
N TYR A 54 -17.99 8.84 12.98
CA TYR A 54 -18.80 8.14 11.99
C TYR A 54 -19.46 9.14 11.08
N THR A 55 -19.31 8.97 9.79
CA THR A 55 -19.93 9.80 8.78
C THR A 55 -20.64 8.89 7.78
N PRO A 56 -21.96 8.69 7.90
CA PRO A 56 -22.74 7.96 6.90
C PRO A 56 -22.54 8.60 5.53
N LEU A 57 -22.21 7.80 4.52
CA LEU A 57 -22.08 8.29 3.16
C LEU A 57 -23.46 8.35 2.51
N SER A 58 -23.72 9.49 1.84
CA SER A 58 -25.02 9.76 1.21
C SER A 58 -25.33 8.72 0.11
N ASP A 59 -26.61 8.39 0.03
CA ASP A 59 -27.22 7.55 -1.00
C ASP A 59 -28.32 8.30 -1.77
N ASP A 60 -28.36 9.62 -1.65
CA ASP A 60 -29.41 10.48 -2.23
C ASP A 60 -29.49 10.41 -3.76
N VAL A 61 -28.42 9.95 -4.43
CA VAL A 61 -28.34 9.83 -5.88
C VAL A 61 -27.74 8.48 -6.29
N GLN A 62 -28.20 7.97 -7.43
CA GLN A 62 -27.78 6.65 -7.90
C GLN A 62 -26.26 6.54 -8.13
N GLU A 63 -25.63 7.61 -8.54
CA GLU A 63 -24.19 7.67 -8.78
C GLU A 63 -23.35 7.55 -7.49
N ALA A 64 -23.95 7.81 -6.34
CA ALA A 64 -23.31 7.67 -5.03
C ALA A 64 -23.17 6.20 -4.60
N PHE A 65 -24.02 5.31 -5.10
CA PHE A 65 -23.97 3.89 -4.71
C PHE A 65 -22.73 3.20 -5.25
N PHE A 66 -22.08 2.40 -4.41
CA PHE A 66 -21.00 1.53 -4.77
C PHE A 66 -21.12 0.20 -4.02
N LYS A 67 -20.65 -0.88 -4.64
CA LYS A 67 -20.71 -2.21 -4.05
C LYS A 67 -19.48 -2.55 -3.20
N SER A 68 -18.33 -2.11 -3.67
CA SER A 68 -17.05 -2.34 -2.99
C SER A 68 -16.09 -1.26 -3.47
N ALA A 69 -15.51 -0.53 -2.55
CA ALA A 69 -14.56 0.51 -2.88
C ALA A 69 -13.43 0.56 -1.84
N ASN A 70 -12.29 1.08 -2.27
CA ASN A 70 -11.15 1.34 -1.42
C ASN A 70 -10.92 2.84 -1.30
N ILE A 71 -10.56 3.31 -0.12
CA ILE A 71 -10.11 4.68 0.06
C ILE A 71 -8.73 4.81 -0.58
N ILE A 72 -8.59 5.72 -1.53
CA ILE A 72 -7.31 5.98 -2.21
C ILE A 72 -6.63 7.23 -1.70
N ASP A 73 -7.40 8.24 -1.29
CA ASP A 73 -6.85 9.44 -0.68
C ASP A 73 -7.91 10.24 0.10
N VAL A 74 -7.42 11.17 0.92
CA VAL A 74 -8.20 12.19 1.61
C VAL A 74 -7.55 13.55 1.36
N VAL A 75 -8.24 14.45 0.64
CA VAL A 75 -7.76 15.78 0.27
C VAL A 75 -8.67 16.84 0.84
N GLY A 76 -8.17 17.57 1.82
CA GLY A 76 -9.00 18.53 2.55
C GLY A 76 -10.21 17.85 3.19
N ASP A 77 -11.40 18.26 2.78
CA ASP A 77 -12.65 17.67 3.25
C ASP A 77 -13.23 16.60 2.31
N THR A 78 -12.51 16.22 1.27
CA THR A 78 -12.93 15.20 0.31
C THR A 78 -12.24 13.86 0.60
N VAL A 79 -13.02 12.78 0.74
CA VAL A 79 -12.53 11.40 0.65
C VAL A 79 -12.76 10.90 -0.77
N LEU A 80 -11.73 10.27 -1.35
CA LEU A 80 -11.77 9.68 -2.67
C LEU A 80 -11.80 8.15 -2.54
N LEU A 81 -12.79 7.55 -3.15
CA LEU A 81 -13.00 6.12 -3.21
C LEU A 81 -12.74 5.63 -4.63
N PHE A 82 -12.05 4.52 -4.74
CA PHE A 82 -11.88 3.79 -6.00
C PHE A 82 -12.75 2.55 -5.98
N GLU A 83 -13.71 2.49 -6.88
CA GLU A 83 -14.51 1.31 -7.14
C GLU A 83 -14.00 0.62 -8.41
N ASP A 84 -13.64 -0.67 -8.28
CA ASP A 84 -13.35 -1.56 -9.39
C ASP A 84 -14.26 -2.79 -9.32
N ASN A 85 -15.23 -2.88 -10.22
CA ASN A 85 -16.19 -3.96 -10.25
C ASN A 85 -16.04 -4.88 -11.48
N ASN A 86 -14.85 -5.02 -12.04
CA ASN A 86 -14.50 -5.79 -13.24
C ASN A 86 -15.15 -5.31 -14.56
N ARG A 87 -16.02 -4.31 -14.53
CA ARG A 87 -16.68 -3.78 -15.73
C ARG A 87 -16.62 -2.26 -15.82
N ALA A 88 -16.49 -1.62 -14.69
CA ALA A 88 -16.39 -0.17 -14.61
C ALA A 88 -15.49 0.21 -13.44
N SER A 89 -14.40 0.88 -13.75
CA SER A 89 -13.53 1.47 -12.73
C SER A 89 -13.83 2.96 -12.66
N ARG A 90 -14.13 3.46 -11.47
CA ARG A 90 -14.44 4.88 -11.26
C ARG A 90 -13.92 5.39 -9.92
N LEU A 91 -13.75 6.70 -9.84
CA LEU A 91 -13.53 7.40 -8.59
C LEU A 91 -14.83 8.03 -8.11
N ILE A 92 -15.12 7.91 -6.84
CA ILE A 92 -16.28 8.49 -6.19
C ILE A 92 -15.79 9.42 -5.09
N MET A 93 -16.39 10.57 -4.97
CA MET A 93 -15.99 11.59 -4.02
C MET A 93 -17.11 11.89 -3.03
N PHE A 94 -16.77 11.91 -1.74
CA PHE A 94 -17.67 12.31 -0.67
C PHE A 94 -17.03 13.37 0.22
N ASN A 95 -17.82 14.20 0.83
CA ASN A 95 -17.39 15.08 1.89
C ASN A 95 -17.20 14.25 3.18
N ARG A 96 -16.00 14.21 3.71
CA ARG A 96 -15.67 13.38 4.89
C ARG A 96 -16.30 13.85 6.21
N LYS A 97 -16.88 15.07 6.26
CA LYS A 97 -17.49 15.62 7.47
C LYS A 97 -18.99 15.35 7.58
N ASP A 98 -19.69 15.38 6.45
CA ASP A 98 -21.14 15.24 6.40
C ASP A 98 -21.62 14.10 5.46
N GLY A 99 -20.69 13.38 4.85
CA GLY A 99 -20.96 12.25 3.98
C GLY A 99 -21.60 12.57 2.64
N LYS A 100 -21.79 13.87 2.32
CA LYS A 100 -22.43 14.23 1.06
C LYS A 100 -21.66 13.78 -0.16
N TYR A 101 -22.37 13.23 -1.12
CA TYR A 101 -21.82 12.97 -2.44
C TYR A 101 -21.40 14.27 -3.13
N LEU A 102 -20.15 14.31 -3.61
CA LEU A 102 -19.57 15.47 -4.28
C LEU A 102 -19.46 15.30 -5.79
N GLY A 103 -19.45 14.05 -6.27
CA GLY A 103 -19.31 13.72 -7.67
C GLY A 103 -18.52 12.44 -7.90
N GLN A 104 -18.33 12.10 -9.16
CA GLN A 104 -17.50 10.97 -9.57
C GLN A 104 -16.69 11.33 -10.80
N ILE A 105 -15.60 10.58 -11.04
CA ILE A 105 -14.87 10.55 -12.30
C ILE A 105 -15.10 9.16 -12.90
N ASN A 106 -15.91 9.13 -13.97
CA ASN A 106 -16.31 7.91 -14.65
C ASN A 106 -16.28 8.11 -16.17
N HIS A 107 -15.10 8.10 -16.74
CA HIS A 107 -14.86 8.30 -18.15
C HIS A 107 -14.27 7.05 -18.81
N GLN A 108 -14.86 5.89 -18.50
CA GLN A 108 -14.43 4.64 -19.13
C GLN A 108 -14.85 4.58 -20.60
N GLY A 109 -13.87 4.34 -21.48
CA GLY A 109 -14.11 4.28 -22.93
C GLY A 109 -12.80 4.27 -23.71
N GLN A 110 -12.89 4.54 -25.02
CA GLN A 110 -11.75 4.54 -25.94
C GLN A 110 -11.53 5.90 -26.62
N GLY A 111 -12.32 6.89 -26.27
CA GLY A 111 -12.24 8.24 -26.84
C GLY A 111 -11.07 9.07 -26.29
N PRO A 112 -10.89 10.28 -26.85
CA PRO A 112 -9.95 11.24 -26.29
C PRO A 112 -10.35 11.61 -24.86
N GLY A 113 -9.42 11.47 -23.93
CA GLY A 113 -9.70 11.75 -22.52
C GLY A 113 -10.51 10.68 -21.80
N GLU A 114 -10.77 9.53 -22.39
CA GLU A 114 -11.33 8.35 -21.75
C GLU A 114 -10.21 7.36 -21.39
N TYR A 115 -10.47 6.49 -20.42
CA TYR A 115 -9.56 5.40 -20.03
C TYR A 115 -10.24 4.04 -20.26
N THR A 116 -9.46 3.03 -20.62
CA THR A 116 -9.99 1.68 -20.83
C THR A 116 -10.06 0.90 -19.51
N SER A 117 -9.04 1.03 -18.69
CA SER A 117 -8.96 0.44 -17.34
C SER A 117 -7.93 1.22 -16.52
N ILE A 118 -8.23 1.39 -15.25
CA ILE A 118 -7.31 1.98 -14.27
C ILE A 118 -7.12 1.00 -13.12
N LEU A 119 -5.88 0.88 -12.61
CA LEU A 119 -5.56 0.07 -11.44
C LEU A 119 -5.30 0.92 -10.19
N GLY A 120 -5.26 2.23 -10.36
CA GLY A 120 -5.01 3.17 -9.28
C GLY A 120 -5.06 4.60 -9.75
N ALA A 121 -4.87 5.52 -8.83
CA ALA A 121 -4.93 6.94 -9.09
C ALA A 121 -3.87 7.67 -8.27
N PHE A 122 -3.34 8.76 -8.85
CA PHE A 122 -2.50 9.71 -8.12
C PHE A 122 -3.26 10.99 -7.90
N VAL A 123 -3.36 11.39 -6.66
CA VAL A 123 -4.08 12.60 -6.28
C VAL A 123 -3.08 13.71 -5.96
N ASP A 124 -3.19 14.83 -6.64
CA ASP A 124 -2.49 16.06 -6.28
C ASP A 124 -3.44 17.01 -5.58
N GLY A 125 -3.37 17.01 -4.25
CA GLY A 125 -4.17 17.91 -3.43
C GLY A 125 -3.84 19.39 -3.60
N GLY A 126 -2.64 19.72 -4.06
CA GLY A 126 -2.21 21.09 -4.31
C GLY A 126 -2.87 21.71 -5.54
N THR A 127 -3.01 20.93 -6.60
CA THR A 127 -3.68 21.37 -7.86
C THR A 127 -5.15 20.93 -7.92
N GLN A 128 -5.63 20.17 -6.95
CA GLN A 128 -6.98 19.58 -6.95
C GLN A 128 -7.23 18.74 -8.22
N THR A 129 -6.26 17.93 -8.59
CA THR A 129 -6.33 17.04 -9.75
C THR A 129 -6.06 15.60 -9.37
N VAL A 130 -6.52 14.69 -10.22
CA VAL A 130 -6.19 13.27 -10.14
C VAL A 130 -5.66 12.81 -11.48
N MET A 131 -4.58 12.04 -11.44
CA MET A 131 -3.97 11.39 -12.59
C MET A 131 -4.38 9.92 -12.61
N LEU A 132 -4.97 9.50 -13.72
CA LEU A 132 -5.43 8.15 -13.97
C LEU A 132 -4.61 7.50 -15.08
N PRO A 133 -3.58 6.69 -14.72
CA PRO A 133 -2.83 5.91 -15.69
C PRO A 133 -3.73 4.84 -16.32
N ASP A 134 -3.86 4.85 -17.63
CA ASP A 134 -4.57 3.79 -18.35
C ASP A 134 -3.67 2.54 -18.41
N PHE A 135 -4.25 1.40 -18.04
CA PHE A 135 -3.52 0.13 -17.98
C PHE A 135 -3.13 -0.39 -19.36
N PHE A 136 -4.00 -0.18 -20.37
CA PHE A 136 -3.81 -0.72 -21.71
C PHE A 136 -3.24 0.28 -22.72
N SER A 137 -2.98 1.50 -22.32
CA SER A 137 -2.44 2.52 -23.21
C SER A 137 -1.39 3.39 -22.50
N PRO A 138 -0.49 4.05 -23.26
CA PRO A 138 0.53 4.93 -22.67
C PRO A 138 -0.04 6.26 -22.17
N LYS A 139 -1.35 6.37 -21.98
CA LYS A 139 -1.99 7.61 -21.53
C LYS A 139 -2.06 7.68 -20.00
N VAL A 140 -1.88 8.88 -19.48
CA VAL A 140 -2.27 9.27 -18.13
C VAL A 140 -3.23 10.44 -18.29
N ASN A 141 -4.48 10.24 -18.01
CA ASN A 141 -5.48 11.29 -18.05
C ASN A 141 -5.50 12.05 -16.74
N VAL A 142 -5.51 13.37 -16.81
CA VAL A 142 -5.54 14.26 -15.64
C VAL A 142 -6.91 14.92 -15.58
N TYR A 143 -7.63 14.68 -14.50
CA TYR A 143 -8.97 15.25 -14.27
C TYR A 143 -8.97 16.20 -13.10
N SER A 144 -9.85 17.20 -13.16
CA SER A 144 -10.15 18.06 -12.03
C SER A 144 -11.01 17.33 -11.00
N LEU A 145 -10.63 17.38 -9.72
CA LEU A 145 -11.45 16.86 -8.62
C LEU A 145 -12.69 17.72 -8.33
N THR A 146 -12.72 18.96 -8.83
CA THR A 146 -13.82 19.89 -8.52
C THR A 146 -14.82 20.05 -9.66
N ALA A 147 -14.45 19.68 -10.88
CA ALA A 147 -15.25 19.97 -12.07
C ALA A 147 -15.53 18.74 -12.94
N ASP A 148 -15.08 17.54 -12.55
CA ASP A 148 -15.20 16.32 -13.35
C ASP A 148 -14.86 16.56 -14.83
N SER A 149 -13.77 17.27 -15.09
CA SER A 149 -13.35 17.63 -16.43
C SER A 149 -11.91 17.21 -16.68
N LEU A 150 -11.65 16.77 -17.90
CA LEU A 150 -10.29 16.49 -18.35
C LEU A 150 -9.49 17.80 -18.39
N VAL A 151 -8.41 17.85 -17.60
CA VAL A 151 -7.45 18.96 -17.57
C VAL A 151 -6.40 18.78 -18.65
N GLY A 152 -6.00 17.54 -18.89
CA GLY A 152 -5.00 17.21 -19.91
C GLY A 152 -4.74 15.71 -20.00
N THR A 153 -3.96 15.33 -20.99
CA THR A 153 -3.48 13.96 -21.15
C THR A 153 -1.97 13.99 -21.32
N ILE A 154 -1.29 13.17 -20.53
CA ILE A 154 0.16 12.99 -20.58
C ILE A 154 0.42 11.64 -21.26
N TYR A 155 1.39 11.58 -22.16
CA TYR A 155 1.78 10.35 -22.83
C TYR A 155 3.08 9.84 -22.24
N ARG A 156 3.04 8.58 -21.78
CA ARG A 156 4.22 7.87 -21.30
C ARG A 156 4.99 7.27 -22.48
N GLU A 157 6.27 7.11 -22.31
CA GLU A 157 7.13 6.49 -23.34
C GLU A 157 6.81 5.00 -23.53
N TYR A 158 6.30 4.35 -22.48
CA TYR A 158 6.03 2.90 -22.49
C TYR A 158 4.60 2.59 -22.04
N VAL A 159 3.97 1.63 -22.73
CA VAL A 159 2.86 0.85 -22.21
C VAL A 159 3.49 -0.31 -21.44
N GLN A 160 3.37 -0.33 -20.14
CA GLN A 160 3.73 -1.51 -19.38
C GLN A 160 2.52 -1.94 -18.56
N SER A 161 1.97 -3.10 -18.91
CA SER A 161 1.05 -3.83 -18.04
C SER A 161 1.77 -4.12 -16.71
N GLY A 162 1.15 -3.78 -15.59
CA GLY A 162 1.71 -4.03 -14.26
C GLY A 162 2.51 -2.90 -13.62
N ILE A 163 2.53 -1.70 -14.21
CA ILE A 163 3.06 -0.53 -13.52
C ILE A 163 2.03 -0.05 -12.50
N GLU A 164 2.22 -0.45 -11.26
CA GLU A 164 1.45 0.10 -10.15
C GLU A 164 2.05 1.43 -9.72
N PRO A 165 1.21 2.46 -9.54
CA PRO A 165 1.62 3.69 -8.87
C PRO A 165 1.94 3.37 -7.41
N ILE A 166 3.16 3.66 -6.97
CA ILE A 166 3.62 3.37 -5.61
C ILE A 166 3.61 4.56 -4.67
N GLY A 167 2.84 5.57 -4.99
CA GLY A 167 2.58 6.70 -4.11
C GLY A 167 3.09 8.03 -4.62
N ASN A 168 2.47 9.08 -4.09
CA ASN A 168 2.90 10.45 -4.25
C ASN A 168 3.72 10.86 -3.05
N VAL A 169 4.94 11.29 -3.28
CA VAL A 169 5.74 11.93 -2.24
C VAL A 169 5.91 13.39 -2.64
N GLU A 170 5.28 14.29 -1.90
CA GLU A 170 5.36 15.75 -1.99
C GLU A 170 5.22 16.38 -3.40
N SER A 171 5.67 15.78 -4.45
CA SER A 171 5.59 16.23 -5.83
C SER A 171 6.14 15.20 -6.82
N CYS A 172 6.51 14.04 -6.34
CA CYS A 172 7.03 12.93 -7.14
C CYS A 172 5.98 11.84 -7.31
N ILE A 173 5.75 11.44 -8.56
CA ILE A 173 4.99 10.24 -8.91
C ILE A 173 6.01 9.12 -9.05
N ASN A 174 5.86 8.08 -8.24
CA ASN A 174 6.77 6.95 -8.26
C ASN A 174 6.15 5.76 -8.99
N VAL A 175 6.92 5.15 -9.87
CA VAL A 175 6.49 4.02 -10.69
C VAL A 175 7.57 2.94 -10.63
N ALA A 176 7.22 1.74 -10.20
CA ALA A 176 8.11 0.60 -10.25
C ALA A 176 8.15 -0.01 -11.65
N VAL A 177 9.33 -0.26 -12.16
CA VAL A 177 9.55 -0.82 -13.50
C VAL A 177 10.52 -1.99 -13.38
N PRO A 178 10.13 -3.23 -13.75
CA PRO A 178 11.06 -4.34 -13.84
C PRO A 178 12.07 -4.10 -14.97
N THR A 179 13.33 -4.48 -14.75
CA THR A 179 14.42 -4.39 -15.71
C THR A 179 15.16 -5.73 -15.78
N GLU A 180 16.02 -5.92 -16.76
CA GLU A 180 16.84 -7.13 -16.88
C GLU A 180 17.82 -7.31 -15.69
N GLU A 181 18.15 -6.22 -15.00
CA GLU A 181 19.11 -6.21 -13.88
C GLU A 181 18.44 -6.09 -12.51
N GLY A 182 17.10 -6.15 -12.44
CA GLY A 182 16.34 -6.00 -11.22
C GLY A 182 15.13 -5.07 -11.36
N MET A 183 14.88 -4.26 -10.34
CA MET A 183 13.77 -3.31 -10.30
C MET A 183 14.29 -1.87 -10.36
N LYS A 184 13.56 -1.01 -11.02
CA LYS A 184 13.84 0.43 -11.08
C LYS A 184 12.62 1.22 -10.63
N ILE A 185 12.81 2.18 -9.74
CA ILE A 185 11.76 3.14 -9.40
C ILE A 185 12.00 4.38 -10.23
N MET A 186 11.09 4.66 -11.12
CA MET A 186 11.08 5.88 -11.93
C MET A 186 10.34 6.97 -11.17
N GLN A 187 10.92 8.14 -11.06
CA GLN A 187 10.34 9.30 -10.39
C GLN A 187 10.00 10.38 -11.39
N TYR A 188 8.75 10.79 -11.41
CA TYR A 188 8.24 11.79 -12.34
C TYR A 188 7.72 13.01 -11.58
N ASP A 189 7.82 14.18 -12.19
CA ASP A 189 7.19 15.39 -11.69
C ASP A 189 5.67 15.40 -11.98
N ARG A 190 5.00 16.49 -11.60
CA ARG A 190 3.56 16.69 -11.83
C ARG A 190 3.18 16.79 -13.32
N ASN A 191 4.12 17.08 -14.20
CA ASN A 191 3.93 17.07 -15.64
C ASN A 191 4.23 15.69 -16.26
N TYR A 192 4.49 14.69 -15.40
CA TYR A 192 4.93 13.36 -15.78
C TYR A 192 6.27 13.34 -16.54
N ALA A 193 7.10 14.36 -16.32
CA ALA A 193 8.47 14.36 -16.82
C ALA A 193 9.37 13.58 -15.84
N LEU A 194 10.19 12.69 -16.38
CA LEU A 194 11.14 11.91 -15.58
C LEU A 194 12.15 12.84 -14.92
N THR A 195 12.21 12.83 -13.60
CA THR A 195 13.13 13.67 -12.81
C THR A 195 14.28 12.89 -12.24
N ASP A 196 14.04 11.63 -11.85
CA ASP A 196 15.04 10.78 -11.24
C ASP A 196 14.69 9.30 -11.40
N SER A 197 15.61 8.42 -11.02
CA SER A 197 15.34 6.99 -10.93
C SER A 197 16.25 6.34 -9.88
N ILE A 198 15.67 5.40 -9.13
CA ILE A 198 16.37 4.61 -8.13
C ILE A 198 16.50 3.20 -8.68
N HIS A 199 17.72 2.72 -8.82
CA HIS A 199 17.99 1.34 -9.25
C HIS A 199 18.12 0.43 -8.04
N LEU A 200 17.44 -0.70 -8.09
CA LEU A 200 17.41 -1.71 -7.04
C LEU A 200 18.02 -3.02 -7.58
N PRO A 201 19.35 -3.15 -7.56
CA PRO A 201 20.02 -4.34 -8.06
C PRO A 201 19.68 -5.55 -7.18
N GLY A 202 19.44 -6.70 -7.81
CA GLY A 202 19.08 -7.94 -7.10
C GLY A 202 17.61 -8.05 -6.67
N PHE A 203 16.78 -7.04 -6.92
CA PHE A 203 15.34 -7.14 -6.83
C PHE A 203 14.79 -7.48 -8.24
N GLU A 204 14.99 -8.72 -8.64
CA GLU A 204 14.37 -9.25 -9.85
C GLU A 204 12.89 -9.42 -9.53
N GLY A 205 12.10 -8.43 -9.88
CA GLY A 205 10.66 -8.30 -9.67
C GLY A 205 9.93 -9.58 -9.27
N GLY A 206 10.03 -9.94 -8.00
CA GLY A 206 9.40 -11.12 -7.47
C GLY A 206 7.95 -10.85 -7.12
N ASN A 207 7.06 -11.79 -7.38
CA ASN A 207 5.65 -11.65 -7.06
C ASN A 207 5.37 -11.72 -5.56
N PHE A 208 6.27 -12.33 -4.78
CA PHE A 208 6.07 -12.62 -3.36
C PHE A 208 7.15 -12.03 -2.44
N SER A 209 8.28 -11.60 -2.99
CA SER A 209 9.40 -11.05 -2.23
C SER A 209 9.37 -9.53 -2.07
N THR A 210 8.53 -8.85 -2.84
CA THR A 210 8.40 -7.38 -2.83
C THR A 210 6.98 -6.94 -2.51
N VAL A 211 6.85 -5.83 -1.79
CA VAL A 211 5.55 -5.21 -1.49
C VAL A 211 5.63 -3.73 -1.85
N TRP A 212 4.65 -3.29 -2.59
CA TRP A 212 4.41 -1.89 -2.90
C TRP A 212 3.15 -1.43 -2.18
N ALA A 213 3.22 -0.34 -1.48
CA ALA A 213 2.05 0.19 -0.80
C ALA A 213 2.05 1.72 -0.86
N ASN A 214 0.86 2.28 -0.97
CA ASN A 214 0.62 3.67 -0.69
C ASN A 214 0.25 3.78 0.79
N ALA A 215 1.11 4.40 1.58
CA ALA A 215 0.91 4.59 3.00
C ALA A 215 0.53 6.05 3.30
N GLY A 216 -0.57 6.51 2.72
CA GLY A 216 -1.02 7.88 2.85
C GLY A 216 -0.31 8.84 1.90
N THR A 217 0.53 9.73 2.44
CA THR A 217 1.32 10.69 1.64
C THR A 217 2.66 10.12 1.17
N GLU A 218 3.03 8.94 1.63
CA GLU A 218 4.32 8.34 1.35
C GLU A 218 4.14 7.03 0.58
N GLY A 219 4.92 6.84 -0.46
CA GLY A 219 5.09 5.54 -1.10
C GLY A 219 5.97 4.66 -0.22
N VAL A 220 5.62 3.40 -0.10
CA VAL A 220 6.39 2.40 0.63
C VAL A 220 6.82 1.29 -0.30
N PHE A 221 8.07 0.96 -0.21
CA PHE A 221 8.63 -0.23 -0.85
C PHE A 221 9.23 -1.14 0.20
N MET A 222 8.95 -2.43 0.10
CA MET A 222 9.65 -3.45 0.88
C MET A 222 10.42 -4.36 -0.07
N GLY A 223 11.70 -4.48 0.19
CA GLY A 223 12.60 -5.41 -0.48
C GLY A 223 13.32 -6.28 0.53
N GLY A 224 13.22 -7.61 0.38
CA GLY A 224 13.60 -8.51 1.44
C GLY A 224 12.78 -8.23 2.70
N ASP A 225 13.45 -7.99 3.83
CA ASP A 225 12.80 -7.65 5.10
C ASP A 225 12.86 -6.15 5.43
N THR A 226 13.49 -5.33 4.58
CA THR A 226 13.58 -3.89 4.83
C THR A 226 12.42 -3.13 4.21
N ILE A 227 11.77 -2.31 5.01
CA ILE A 227 10.70 -1.40 4.60
C ILE A 227 11.31 -0.01 4.39
N PHE A 228 11.13 0.53 3.20
CA PHE A 228 11.64 1.85 2.82
C PHE A 228 10.49 2.81 2.58
N ALA A 229 10.63 4.05 3.03
CA ALA A 229 9.86 5.16 2.53
C ALA A 229 10.52 5.72 1.27
N LEU A 230 9.71 5.99 0.27
CA LEU A 230 10.14 6.63 -0.96
C LEU A 230 10.21 8.14 -0.75
N GLN A 231 11.36 8.72 -1.08
CA GLN A 231 11.58 10.16 -1.10
C GLN A 231 12.18 10.56 -2.45
N PRO A 232 12.18 11.85 -2.83
CA PRO A 232 12.82 12.27 -4.07
C PRO A 232 14.29 11.83 -4.12
N GLY A 233 14.65 11.01 -5.11
CA GLY A 233 16.00 10.49 -5.35
C GLY A 233 16.51 9.45 -4.35
N ILE A 234 15.78 9.08 -3.29
CA ILE A 234 16.27 8.15 -2.26
C ILE A 234 15.21 7.19 -1.72
N LEU A 235 15.68 6.03 -1.28
CA LEU A 235 14.94 5.12 -0.41
C LEU A 235 15.46 5.27 1.02
N LYS A 236 14.59 5.70 1.92
CA LYS A 236 14.91 5.80 3.34
C LYS A 236 14.41 4.56 4.07
N PRO A 237 15.28 3.74 4.69
CA PRO A 237 14.80 2.64 5.52
C PRO A 237 14.04 3.19 6.73
N ILE A 238 12.85 2.67 6.98
CA ILE A 238 11.96 3.11 8.07
C ILE A 238 11.65 2.00 9.05
N ALA A 239 11.78 0.73 8.66
CA ALA A 239 11.61 -0.43 9.53
C ALA A 239 12.24 -1.68 8.90
N ILE A 240 12.44 -2.70 9.73
CA ILE A 240 12.79 -4.06 9.32
C ILE A 240 11.66 -4.98 9.77
N ALA A 241 11.04 -5.70 8.84
CA ALA A 241 10.03 -6.72 9.09
C ALA A 241 10.70 -8.10 9.09
N ASP A 242 11.33 -8.46 10.21
CA ASP A 242 12.14 -9.67 10.33
C ASP A 242 11.25 -10.93 10.30
N ARG A 243 11.25 -11.62 9.15
CA ARG A 243 10.53 -12.89 8.92
C ARG A 243 11.39 -14.11 9.25
N GLY A 244 12.66 -13.92 9.55
CA GLY A 244 13.59 -14.97 9.90
C GLY A 244 13.60 -16.10 8.86
N LYS A 245 13.37 -17.34 9.30
CA LYS A 245 13.32 -18.53 8.43
C LYS A 245 12.15 -18.58 7.44
N PHE A 246 11.16 -17.70 7.59
CA PHE A 246 10.00 -17.63 6.70
C PHE A 246 10.16 -16.60 5.57
N THR A 247 11.34 -15.97 5.49
CA THR A 247 11.65 -14.96 4.46
C THR A 247 11.62 -15.57 3.06
N ILE A 248 10.98 -14.88 2.11
CA ILE A 248 11.02 -15.21 0.70
C ILE A 248 12.17 -14.42 0.07
N THR A 249 13.25 -15.12 -0.27
CA THR A 249 14.35 -14.55 -1.07
C THR A 249 14.00 -14.57 -2.55
N PRO A 250 14.70 -13.82 -3.43
CA PRO A 250 14.47 -13.87 -4.86
C PRO A 250 14.56 -15.29 -5.45
N GLU A 251 15.48 -16.12 -4.95
CA GLU A 251 15.63 -17.50 -5.40
C GLU A 251 14.45 -18.39 -4.97
N ILE A 252 13.93 -18.17 -3.75
CA ILE A 252 12.72 -18.85 -3.26
C ILE A 252 11.51 -18.40 -4.07
N ASP A 253 11.41 -17.12 -4.39
CA ASP A 253 10.31 -16.54 -5.17
C ASP A 253 10.21 -17.21 -6.56
N GLN A 254 11.32 -17.32 -7.27
CA GLN A 254 11.36 -18.02 -8.55
C GLN A 254 10.95 -19.50 -8.43
N LYS A 255 11.41 -20.18 -7.37
CA LYS A 255 11.03 -21.57 -7.10
C LYS A 255 9.52 -21.69 -6.85
N ILE A 256 8.93 -20.80 -6.07
CA ILE A 256 7.48 -20.77 -5.81
C ILE A 256 6.70 -20.60 -7.12
N ILE A 257 7.12 -19.67 -7.98
CA ILE A 257 6.47 -19.44 -9.28
C ILE A 257 6.49 -20.70 -10.14
N MET A 258 7.64 -21.37 -10.24
CA MET A 258 7.73 -22.61 -10.99
C MET A 258 6.86 -23.73 -10.41
N GLU A 259 6.78 -23.83 -9.09
CA GLU A 259 5.96 -24.83 -8.41
C GLU A 259 4.46 -24.57 -8.62
N ILE A 260 4.01 -23.30 -8.59
CA ILE A 260 2.63 -22.93 -8.93
C ILE A 260 2.27 -23.33 -10.36
N LEU A 261 3.20 -23.15 -11.31
CA LEU A 261 2.97 -23.47 -12.73
C LEU A 261 2.95 -24.98 -13.00
N ASP A 262 3.75 -25.75 -12.28
CA ASP A 262 4.02 -27.16 -12.60
C ASP A 262 3.22 -28.15 -11.74
N SER A 263 2.91 -27.83 -10.47
CA SER A 263 2.36 -28.80 -9.52
C SER A 263 0.87 -29.02 -9.62
N GLY A 264 0.12 -27.99 -10.06
CA GLY A 264 -1.35 -27.99 -10.00
C GLY A 264 -1.91 -27.84 -8.58
N GLU A 265 -1.05 -27.66 -7.57
CA GLU A 265 -1.46 -27.33 -6.20
C GLU A 265 -1.95 -25.88 -6.10
N SER A 266 -2.73 -25.59 -5.07
CA SER A 266 -3.15 -24.21 -4.85
C SER A 266 -1.99 -23.33 -4.37
N GLU A 267 -1.95 -22.08 -4.78
CA GLU A 267 -0.97 -21.08 -4.32
C GLU A 267 -0.85 -21.05 -2.78
N ILE A 268 -1.99 -21.16 -2.07
CA ILE A 268 -2.02 -21.14 -0.61
C ILE A 268 -1.23 -22.31 -0.01
N GLU A 269 -1.34 -23.52 -0.58
CA GLU A 269 -0.61 -24.70 -0.10
C GLU A 269 0.89 -24.54 -0.29
N ILE A 270 1.30 -24.05 -1.46
CA ILE A 270 2.72 -23.82 -1.80
C ILE A 270 3.33 -22.74 -0.91
N LEU A 271 2.55 -21.71 -0.56
CA LEU A 271 3.01 -20.60 0.27
C LEU A 271 3.00 -20.87 1.78
N LYS A 272 2.39 -21.96 2.25
CA LYS A 272 2.32 -22.29 3.69
C LYS A 272 3.65 -22.20 4.46
N PRO A 273 4.79 -22.68 3.92
CA PRO A 273 6.07 -22.63 4.63
C PRO A 273 6.64 -21.21 4.78
N TYR A 274 6.15 -20.25 4.04
CA TYR A 274 6.69 -18.90 3.95
C TYR A 274 5.78 -17.87 4.63
N MET A 275 6.34 -16.72 4.95
CA MET A 275 5.56 -15.58 5.42
C MET A 275 5.52 -14.51 4.34
N LEU A 276 4.35 -14.33 3.75
CA LEU A 276 4.11 -13.34 2.72
C LEU A 276 3.56 -12.07 3.36
N ILE A 277 4.18 -10.93 3.08
CA ILE A 277 3.62 -9.62 3.46
C ILE A 277 2.73 -9.16 2.32
N ARG A 278 1.45 -8.91 2.62
CA ARG A 278 0.42 -8.52 1.64
C ARG A 278 0.19 -7.03 1.60
N ASN A 279 0.35 -6.36 2.72
CA ASN A 279 0.05 -4.93 2.81
C ASN A 279 0.81 -4.28 3.96
N ILE A 280 1.16 -3.02 3.77
CA ILE A 280 1.77 -2.17 4.78
C ILE A 280 1.02 -0.84 4.78
N ARG A 281 0.63 -0.37 5.96
CA ARG A 281 0.07 0.96 6.17
C ARG A 281 0.73 1.57 7.39
N PHE A 282 1.07 2.83 7.32
CA PHE A 282 1.59 3.50 8.50
C PHE A 282 1.18 4.97 8.52
N THR A 283 1.12 5.53 9.70
CA THR A 283 1.03 6.95 9.94
C THR A 283 1.48 7.24 11.37
N ASP A 284 2.14 8.37 11.58
CA ASP A 284 2.76 8.75 12.84
C ASP A 284 3.69 7.65 13.39
N ASN A 285 3.34 7.08 14.53
CA ASN A 285 4.13 6.08 15.23
C ASN A 285 3.57 4.66 15.14
N LYS A 286 2.67 4.37 14.21
CA LYS A 286 2.03 3.07 14.07
C LYS A 286 2.18 2.52 12.65
N MET A 287 2.51 1.24 12.56
CA MET A 287 2.58 0.51 11.32
C MET A 287 1.70 -0.74 11.37
N LEU A 288 0.76 -0.84 10.45
CA LEU A 288 -0.05 -2.02 10.25
C LEU A 288 0.57 -2.86 9.13
N ILE A 289 0.90 -4.10 9.44
CA ILE A 289 1.42 -5.08 8.49
C ILE A 289 0.43 -6.22 8.37
N THR A 290 -0.02 -6.51 7.15
CA THR A 290 -0.83 -7.70 6.89
C THR A 290 0.06 -8.79 6.32
N THR A 291 0.09 -9.95 7.00
CA THR A 291 0.87 -11.11 6.58
C THR A 291 -0.04 -12.29 6.25
N MET A 292 0.47 -13.22 5.45
CA MET A 292 -0.10 -14.55 5.25
C MET A 292 0.98 -15.59 5.56
N HIS A 293 0.68 -16.50 6.48
CA HIS A 293 1.54 -17.60 6.85
C HIS A 293 0.69 -18.80 7.31
N ASN A 294 1.06 -20.02 6.87
CA ASN A 294 0.35 -21.25 7.22
C ASN A 294 -1.17 -21.17 6.97
N ALA A 295 -1.56 -20.66 5.80
CA ALA A 295 -2.94 -20.44 5.35
C ALA A 295 -3.78 -19.50 6.25
N LYS A 296 -3.14 -18.75 7.13
CA LYS A 296 -3.78 -17.72 7.95
C LYS A 296 -3.28 -16.34 7.54
N LYS A 297 -4.14 -15.35 7.65
CA LYS A 297 -3.78 -13.94 7.55
C LYS A 297 -3.72 -13.33 8.93
N ASN A 298 -2.73 -12.49 9.17
CA ASN A 298 -2.62 -11.68 10.37
C ASN A 298 -2.60 -10.21 9.98
N SER A 299 -3.34 -9.39 10.71
CA SER A 299 -3.22 -7.94 10.68
C SER A 299 -2.58 -7.50 11.99
N ASP A 300 -1.31 -7.10 11.91
CA ASP A 300 -0.46 -6.80 13.04
C ASP A 300 -0.17 -5.30 13.11
N LEU A 301 -0.51 -4.67 14.24
CA LEU A 301 -0.17 -3.28 14.49
C LEU A 301 1.08 -3.19 15.38
N TYR A 302 2.08 -2.51 14.88
CA TYR A 302 3.35 -2.27 15.58
C TYR A 302 3.50 -0.83 16.00
N ASP A 303 4.13 -0.63 17.15
CA ASP A 303 4.65 0.67 17.58
C ASP A 303 6.01 0.88 16.92
N MET A 304 6.14 1.92 16.08
CA MET A 304 7.35 2.17 15.31
C MET A 304 8.53 2.66 16.17
N SER A 305 8.27 3.20 17.36
CA SER A 305 9.36 3.66 18.24
C SER A 305 10.04 2.53 19.00
N THR A 306 9.30 1.44 19.25
CA THR A 306 9.77 0.32 20.07
C THR A 306 9.91 -0.99 19.31
N GLY A 307 9.36 -1.08 18.09
CA GLY A 307 9.25 -2.34 17.33
C GLY A 307 8.25 -3.34 17.91
N LYS A 308 7.49 -2.95 18.96
CA LYS A 308 6.62 -3.88 19.70
C LYS A 308 5.30 -4.11 18.98
N LEU A 309 4.89 -5.38 18.88
CA LEU A 309 3.54 -5.76 18.48
C LEU A 309 2.55 -5.34 19.58
N ILE A 310 1.56 -4.52 19.21
CA ILE A 310 0.55 -3.98 20.15
C ILE A 310 -0.85 -4.53 19.89
N TYR A 311 -1.09 -5.09 18.70
CA TYR A 311 -2.38 -5.68 18.33
C TYR A 311 -2.18 -6.74 17.25
N ARG A 312 -3.00 -7.78 17.28
CA ARG A 312 -3.10 -8.80 16.23
C ARG A 312 -4.54 -9.24 16.03
N ASN A 313 -4.96 -9.31 14.79
CA ASN A 313 -6.15 -10.03 14.38
C ASN A 313 -5.75 -11.15 13.41
N THR A 314 -6.19 -12.38 13.69
CA THR A 314 -5.88 -13.57 12.89
C THR A 314 -7.17 -14.13 12.30
N TYR A 315 -7.15 -14.42 11.01
CA TYR A 315 -8.31 -14.97 10.27
C TYR A 315 -7.85 -15.96 9.19
N ASP A 316 -8.78 -16.80 8.73
CA ASP A 316 -8.49 -17.77 7.66
C ASP A 316 -8.17 -17.03 6.34
N ALA A 317 -7.19 -17.52 5.59
CA ALA A 317 -6.77 -16.87 4.34
C ALA A 317 -7.84 -16.88 3.25
N LEU A 318 -8.81 -17.78 3.32
CA LEU A 318 -9.94 -17.89 2.39
C LEU A 318 -11.13 -17.03 2.79
N GLU A 319 -11.20 -16.59 4.05
CA GLU A 319 -12.25 -15.69 4.51
C GLU A 319 -12.01 -14.26 4.00
N LYS A 320 -13.11 -13.52 3.83
CA LYS A 320 -13.01 -12.10 3.52
C LYS A 320 -12.24 -11.38 4.63
N PRO A 321 -11.30 -10.51 4.31
CA PRO A 321 -10.47 -9.89 5.31
C PRO A 321 -11.25 -8.88 6.14
N SER A 322 -11.31 -9.12 7.43
CA SER A 322 -11.37 -8.06 8.39
C SER A 322 -9.95 -7.64 8.74
N SER A 323 -9.56 -6.43 8.45
CA SER A 323 -8.19 -6.00 8.70
C SER A 323 -7.89 -5.86 10.18
N ILE A 324 -8.78 -5.19 10.92
CA ILE A 324 -8.67 -4.96 12.36
C ILE A 324 -10.05 -4.90 13.03
N VAL A 325 -10.08 -5.12 14.34
CA VAL A 325 -11.24 -4.87 15.19
C VAL A 325 -10.87 -3.79 16.20
N ILE A 326 -11.57 -2.66 16.14
CA ILE A 326 -11.41 -1.57 17.10
C ILE A 326 -12.59 -1.54 18.08
N GLU A 327 -12.42 -0.89 19.21
CA GLU A 327 -13.51 -0.58 20.16
C GLU A 327 -13.79 0.90 20.17
N ASP A 328 -15.07 1.24 20.11
CA ASP A 328 -15.53 2.58 20.39
C ASP A 328 -15.48 2.90 21.91
N GLU A 329 -15.83 4.13 22.28
CA GLU A 329 -15.88 4.57 23.67
C GLU A 329 -16.92 3.83 24.53
N ASN A 330 -17.88 3.13 23.90
CA ASN A 330 -18.90 2.30 24.56
C ASN A 330 -18.50 0.82 24.61
N HIS A 331 -17.25 0.49 24.25
CA HIS A 331 -16.73 -0.87 24.14
C HIS A 331 -17.48 -1.75 23.13
N LYS A 332 -18.10 -1.13 22.10
CA LYS A 332 -18.71 -1.84 20.99
C LYS A 332 -17.63 -2.17 19.95
N PRO A 333 -17.40 -3.46 19.63
CA PRO A 333 -16.39 -3.82 18.64
C PRO A 333 -16.85 -3.41 17.23
N LEU A 334 -15.95 -2.82 16.48
CA LEU A 334 -16.14 -2.41 15.09
C LEU A 334 -15.13 -3.13 14.20
N GLN A 335 -15.65 -3.90 13.25
CA GLN A 335 -14.86 -4.60 12.26
C GLN A 335 -14.58 -3.69 11.06
N ILE A 336 -13.31 -3.59 10.65
CA ILE A 336 -12.85 -2.71 9.60
C ILE A 336 -12.21 -3.51 8.47
N GLU A 337 -12.71 -3.34 7.24
CA GLU A 337 -12.28 -4.10 6.06
C GLU A 337 -11.21 -3.37 5.24
N SER A 338 -11.32 -2.06 5.07
CA SER A 338 -10.39 -1.25 4.25
C SER A 338 -9.84 -0.10 5.06
N LEU A 339 -8.53 -0.06 5.22
CA LEU A 339 -7.83 0.97 5.98
C LEU A 339 -7.00 1.85 5.08
N PHE A 340 -7.09 3.13 5.32
CA PHE A 340 -6.24 4.16 4.76
C PHE A 340 -5.69 5.03 5.89
N ALA A 341 -4.44 5.47 5.79
CA ALA A 341 -3.79 6.25 6.82
C ALA A 341 -3.17 7.52 6.23
N LYS A 342 -3.45 8.68 6.84
CA LYS A 342 -2.89 9.95 6.39
C LYS A 342 -2.85 10.97 7.54
N ASN A 343 -1.71 11.63 7.73
CA ASN A 343 -1.54 12.71 8.70
C ASN A 343 -1.99 12.34 10.13
N GLY A 344 -1.61 11.17 10.60
CA GLY A 344 -1.94 10.69 11.94
C GLY A 344 -3.39 10.24 12.13
N ILE A 345 -4.19 10.19 11.07
CA ILE A 345 -5.58 9.75 11.10
C ILE A 345 -5.71 8.48 10.28
N TRP A 346 -6.42 7.51 10.83
CA TRP A 346 -6.83 6.30 10.14
C TRP A 346 -8.26 6.46 9.66
N TYR A 347 -8.51 6.03 8.43
CA TYR A 347 -9.81 6.05 7.78
C TYR A 347 -10.20 4.65 7.36
N ALA A 348 -11.49 4.35 7.45
CA ALA A 348 -12.03 3.06 7.03
C ALA A 348 -13.45 3.21 6.48
N LEU A 349 -13.86 2.27 5.67
CA LEU A 349 -15.25 2.06 5.30
C LEU A 349 -15.81 0.92 6.15
N VAL A 350 -17.01 1.11 6.69
CA VAL A 350 -17.75 0.10 7.46
C VAL A 350 -19.07 -0.21 6.80
N SER A 351 -19.48 -1.48 6.87
CA SER A 351 -20.66 -1.97 6.16
C SER A 351 -21.97 -1.41 6.71
N GLU A 352 -23.03 -1.54 5.92
CA GLU A 352 -24.40 -1.10 6.18
C GLU A 352 -24.99 -1.66 7.46
N ASP A 353 -24.78 -2.93 7.75
CA ASP A 353 -25.30 -3.60 8.95
C ASP A 353 -24.89 -2.87 10.24
N PHE A 354 -23.68 -2.30 10.24
CA PHE A 354 -23.20 -1.52 11.38
C PHE A 354 -23.86 -0.14 11.47
N VAL A 355 -24.11 0.50 10.31
CA VAL A 355 -24.78 1.82 10.24
C VAL A 355 -26.22 1.69 10.67
N ALA A 356 -26.93 0.63 10.25
CA ALA A 356 -28.33 0.39 10.60
C ALA A 356 -28.53 0.20 12.11
N GLU A 357 -27.64 -0.52 12.78
CA GLU A 357 -27.68 -0.69 14.25
C GLU A 357 -27.39 0.61 15.02
N SER A 358 -26.59 1.51 14.46
CA SER A 358 -26.20 2.76 15.14
C SER A 358 -27.17 3.93 14.88
N ALA A 359 -27.92 3.90 13.76
CA ALA A 359 -28.75 5.02 13.30
C ALA A 359 -30.26 4.83 13.45
N ASP A 360 -30.72 3.69 13.97
CA ASP A 360 -32.17 3.38 14.08
C ASP A 360 -32.90 3.43 12.71
N THR A 361 -32.19 3.25 11.60
CA THR A 361 -32.70 3.31 10.24
C THR A 361 -32.87 1.91 9.66
N ASN A 362 -34.09 1.56 9.26
CA ASN A 362 -34.45 0.33 8.55
C ASN A 362 -34.21 0.44 7.03
N SER A 363 -33.07 0.94 6.56
CA SER A 363 -32.82 1.03 5.12
C SER A 363 -31.97 -0.15 4.64
N GLU A 364 -32.57 -1.02 3.84
CA GLU A 364 -31.90 -2.16 3.18
C GLU A 364 -30.91 -1.72 2.08
N ASP A 365 -30.79 -0.43 1.79
CA ASP A 365 -30.03 0.14 0.67
C ASP A 365 -29.06 1.28 1.09
N ALA A 366 -28.67 1.37 2.36
CA ALA A 366 -27.78 2.44 2.80
C ALA A 366 -26.32 2.21 2.36
N ASN A 367 -25.64 3.27 1.91
CA ASN A 367 -24.19 3.22 1.70
C ASN A 367 -23.47 2.97 3.02
N CYS A 368 -22.23 2.46 2.93
CA CYS A 368 -21.35 2.31 4.09
C CYS A 368 -21.06 3.68 4.76
N ALA A 369 -20.57 3.63 5.98
CA ALA A 369 -20.07 4.83 6.66
C ALA A 369 -18.56 4.96 6.53
N LEU A 370 -18.08 6.19 6.41
CA LEU A 370 -16.68 6.54 6.62
C LEU A 370 -16.42 6.65 8.11
N VAL A 371 -15.45 5.92 8.59
CA VAL A 371 -14.96 6.00 9.96
C VAL A 371 -13.59 6.64 9.98
N SER A 372 -13.34 7.55 10.93
CA SER A 372 -11.99 8.06 11.17
C SER A 372 -11.63 8.01 12.65
N PHE A 373 -10.35 7.70 12.94
CA PHE A 373 -9.86 7.51 14.30
C PHE A 373 -8.33 7.67 14.41
N ARG A 374 -7.82 7.64 15.64
CA ARG A 374 -6.39 7.58 15.99
C ARG A 374 -6.13 6.41 16.95
N PHE A 375 -4.98 5.78 16.80
CA PHE A 375 -4.49 4.80 17.78
C PHE A 375 -3.83 5.46 18.99
#